data_5b1fb8b2ca7f28b9fbbbde42f662a8c6
#
_entry.id   5b1fb8b2ca7f28b9fbbbde42f662a8c6
#
_cell.length_a   1.000
_cell.length_b   1.000
_cell.length_c   1.000
_cell.angle_alpha   90.00
_cell.angle_beta   90.00
_cell.angle_gamma   90.00
#
_symmetry.space_group_name_H-M   'P 1'
#
loop_
_entity.id
_entity.type
_entity.pdbx_description
1 polymer ?
#
loop_
_entity_poly.entity_id
_entity_poly.type
_entity_poly.pdbx_seq_one_letter_code
_entity_poly.pdbx_strand_id
1 'polypeptide(L)'
;MDRPAWLTAPSPRVLDGSLLVGVAFVLATGIVGLYSGRPSRAWVFLTHGLGGLVLAGLVGLKLRRVRPRLRGIRHSAVVALSALLAVVTVGAFASGVAWVFGASLDLGPWGLLNLHIGLGLVVAGLLAVHLLSRFRLPSRADFEGRRTALRYTAAVVAGAAVYQLQGTVNGALETAGAERRFTGSRETGSDDGNAFPVTSWVADDPDPVDVDDWTLEVGGAVAEPVTLTYDELGDDDERRAVLDCTSGWYSEHDWQGVSVDSLLDAVDPAEEASWVSFRSVTGYRWSLPIEEARGALLATRVDDERLSHGHGFPLRLVAPGRRGFQWVKWVEEVRVTRRRDHAERVAIFVSGLR
;
A
#
# COMPACT_ATOMS: atom_id res chain seq x y z
N MET A 1 -29.42 8.73 39.15
CA MET A 1 -29.54 7.77 38.05
C MET A 1 -28.15 7.21 37.77
N ASP A 2 -27.90 6.00 38.20
CA ASP A 2 -26.63 5.31 37.94
C ASP A 2 -26.48 5.09 36.44
N ARG A 3 -25.35 5.51 35.89
CA ARG A 3 -25.05 5.30 34.47
C ARG A 3 -25.00 3.78 34.20
N PRO A 4 -25.67 3.29 33.15
CA PRO A 4 -25.62 1.87 32.81
C PRO A 4 -24.17 1.40 32.74
N ALA A 5 -23.88 0.24 33.32
CA ALA A 5 -22.51 -0.28 33.51
C ALA A 5 -21.72 -0.48 32.21
N TRP A 6 -22.40 -0.53 31.04
CA TRP A 6 -21.79 -0.61 29.72
C TRP A 6 -21.22 0.74 29.23
N LEU A 7 -21.63 1.89 29.84
CA LEU A 7 -21.11 3.22 29.55
C LEU A 7 -19.84 3.57 30.36
N THR A 8 -19.41 2.72 31.31
CA THR A 8 -18.17 2.96 32.05
C THR A 8 -16.96 2.58 31.21
N ALA A 9 -15.93 3.44 31.11
CA ALA A 9 -14.71 3.14 30.34
C ALA A 9 -13.97 1.91 30.89
N PRO A 10 -13.30 1.10 30.05
CA PRO A 10 -12.47 -0.03 30.48
C PRO A 10 -11.36 0.42 31.43
N SER A 11 -10.75 -0.52 32.18
CA SER A 11 -9.61 -0.19 33.05
C SER A 11 -8.47 0.48 32.26
N PRO A 12 -7.62 1.32 32.88
CA PRO A 12 -6.51 1.98 32.16
C PRO A 12 -5.60 1.00 31.44
N ARG A 13 -5.28 -0.13 32.05
CA ARG A 13 -4.40 -1.17 31.50
C ARG A 13 -5.02 -1.86 30.29
N VAL A 14 -6.31 -2.20 30.39
CA VAL A 14 -7.06 -2.80 29.28
C VAL A 14 -7.14 -1.83 28.10
N LEU A 15 -7.45 -0.56 28.35
CA LEU A 15 -7.49 0.45 27.31
C LEU A 15 -6.12 0.64 26.62
N ASP A 16 -5.04 0.69 27.39
CA ASP A 16 -3.69 0.86 26.85
C ASP A 16 -3.23 -0.37 26.06
N GLY A 17 -3.51 -1.58 26.55
CA GLY A 17 -3.27 -2.82 25.81
C GLY A 17 -4.08 -2.90 24.50
N SER A 18 -5.34 -2.49 24.54
CA SER A 18 -6.22 -2.46 23.34
C SER A 18 -5.76 -1.44 22.31
N LEU A 19 -5.29 -0.26 22.74
CA LEU A 19 -4.69 0.73 21.84
C LEU A 19 -3.43 0.17 21.16
N LEU A 20 -2.57 -0.51 21.90
CA LEU A 20 -1.37 -1.15 21.34
C LEU A 20 -1.73 -2.20 20.29
N VAL A 21 -2.65 -3.11 20.62
CA VAL A 21 -3.12 -4.16 19.69
C VAL A 21 -3.81 -3.52 18.48
N GLY A 22 -4.64 -2.51 18.70
CA GLY A 22 -5.34 -1.78 17.64
C GLY A 22 -4.36 -1.09 16.68
N VAL A 23 -3.35 -0.39 17.19
CA VAL A 23 -2.32 0.24 16.34
C VAL A 23 -1.52 -0.82 15.57
N ALA A 24 -1.08 -1.89 16.24
CA ALA A 24 -0.36 -2.99 15.59
C ALA A 24 -1.20 -3.63 14.47
N PHE A 25 -2.51 -3.83 14.71
CA PHE A 25 -3.44 -4.39 13.74
C PHE A 25 -3.63 -3.48 12.51
N VAL A 26 -3.91 -2.18 12.71
CA VAL A 26 -4.10 -1.27 11.57
C VAL A 26 -2.79 -1.04 10.81
N LEU A 27 -1.65 -1.01 11.50
CA LEU A 27 -0.34 -0.96 10.85
C LEU A 27 -0.09 -2.20 9.99
N ALA A 28 -0.30 -3.40 10.54
CA ALA A 28 -0.12 -4.65 9.81
C ALA A 28 -1.04 -4.74 8.59
N THR A 29 -2.34 -4.43 8.76
CA THR A 29 -3.30 -4.44 7.64
C THR A 29 -3.00 -3.35 6.62
N GLY A 30 -2.51 -2.18 7.04
CA GLY A 30 -2.04 -1.12 6.15
C GLY A 30 -0.85 -1.56 5.29
N ILE A 31 0.18 -2.16 5.93
CA ILE A 31 1.35 -2.71 5.21
C ILE A 31 0.94 -3.83 4.25
N VAL A 32 0.10 -4.78 4.68
CA VAL A 32 -0.42 -5.84 3.81
C VAL A 32 -1.24 -5.26 2.65
N GLY A 33 -1.98 -4.17 2.89
CA GLY A 33 -2.73 -3.43 1.88
C GLY A 33 -1.86 -2.89 0.74
N LEU A 34 -0.61 -2.48 1.03
CA LEU A 34 0.34 -2.04 -0.01
C LEU A 34 0.62 -3.13 -1.05
N TYR A 35 0.53 -4.42 -0.67
CA TYR A 35 0.78 -5.57 -1.54
C TYR A 35 -0.51 -6.22 -2.07
N SER A 36 -1.69 -5.68 -1.72
CA SER A 36 -2.99 -6.31 -1.99
C SER A 36 -3.70 -5.64 -3.16
N GLY A 37 -3.40 -6.07 -4.39
CA GLY A 37 -4.02 -5.54 -5.62
C GLY A 37 -5.17 -6.40 -6.18
N ARG A 38 -5.30 -7.67 -5.74
CA ARG A 38 -6.35 -8.61 -6.23
C ARG A 38 -7.67 -8.42 -5.48
N PRO A 39 -8.83 -8.51 -6.14
CA PRO A 39 -10.15 -8.41 -5.48
C PRO A 39 -10.35 -9.39 -4.32
N SER A 40 -9.77 -10.59 -4.39
CA SER A 40 -9.78 -11.58 -3.31
C SER A 40 -9.12 -11.08 -2.01
N ARG A 41 -8.37 -9.99 -2.05
CA ARG A 41 -7.72 -9.33 -0.91
C ARG A 41 -8.50 -8.11 -0.39
N ALA A 42 -9.70 -7.82 -0.91
CA ALA A 42 -10.53 -6.68 -0.47
C ALA A 42 -10.79 -6.66 1.04
N TRP A 43 -10.87 -7.83 1.67
CA TRP A 43 -11.02 -7.97 3.11
C TRP A 43 -9.91 -7.26 3.93
N VAL A 44 -8.71 -7.10 3.38
CA VAL A 44 -7.60 -6.38 4.04
C VAL A 44 -7.97 -4.91 4.27
N PHE A 45 -8.52 -4.26 3.25
CA PHE A 45 -8.94 -2.86 3.32
C PHE A 45 -10.19 -2.68 4.19
N LEU A 46 -11.13 -3.63 4.10
CA LEU A 46 -12.30 -3.67 4.98
C LEU A 46 -11.87 -3.73 6.45
N THR A 47 -10.97 -4.66 6.79
CA THR A 47 -10.53 -4.84 8.17
C THR A 47 -9.64 -3.70 8.65
N HIS A 48 -8.84 -3.08 7.75
CA HIS A 48 -8.10 -1.85 8.06
C HIS A 48 -9.03 -0.70 8.42
N GLY A 49 -10.05 -0.44 7.61
CA GLY A 49 -11.04 0.63 7.86
C GLY A 49 -11.83 0.39 9.14
N LEU A 50 -12.34 -0.83 9.34
CA LEU A 50 -13.06 -1.20 10.56
C LEU A 50 -12.16 -1.09 11.80
N GLY A 51 -10.94 -1.60 11.73
CA GLY A 51 -9.95 -1.49 12.81
C GLY A 51 -9.61 -0.04 13.13
N GLY A 52 -9.48 0.80 12.11
CA GLY A 52 -9.28 2.25 12.24
C GLY A 52 -10.42 2.93 12.99
N LEU A 53 -11.69 2.63 12.66
CA LEU A 53 -12.86 3.19 13.35
C LEU A 53 -12.92 2.75 14.82
N VAL A 54 -12.67 1.48 15.12
CA VAL A 54 -12.61 0.97 16.49
C VAL A 54 -11.47 1.65 17.26
N LEU A 55 -10.30 1.76 16.64
CA LEU A 55 -9.13 2.43 17.23
C LEU A 55 -9.43 3.91 17.52
N ALA A 56 -10.10 4.62 16.62
CA ALA A 56 -10.51 6.00 16.84
C ALA A 56 -11.42 6.16 18.08
N GLY A 57 -12.36 5.24 18.27
CA GLY A 57 -13.19 5.18 19.48
C GLY A 57 -12.35 5.00 20.75
N LEU A 58 -11.37 4.08 20.73
CA LEU A 58 -10.45 3.83 21.85
C LEU A 58 -9.54 5.05 22.14
N VAL A 59 -9.03 5.73 21.09
CA VAL A 59 -8.27 6.99 21.21
C VAL A 59 -9.13 8.07 21.83
N GLY A 60 -10.38 8.23 21.40
CA GLY A 60 -11.34 9.18 21.98
C GLY A 60 -11.56 8.93 23.46
N LEU A 61 -11.75 7.67 23.88
CA LEU A 61 -11.85 7.29 25.30
C LEU A 61 -10.56 7.61 26.08
N LYS A 62 -9.40 7.38 25.50
CA LYS A 62 -8.11 7.72 26.13
C LYS A 62 -7.94 9.22 26.29
N LEU A 63 -8.19 10.01 25.24
CA LEU A 63 -8.08 11.47 25.28
C LEU A 63 -9.06 12.07 26.32
N ARG A 64 -10.30 11.59 26.35
CA ARG A 64 -11.29 12.02 27.37
C ARG A 64 -10.79 11.75 28.79
N ARG A 65 -10.14 10.60 29.03
CA ARG A 65 -9.58 10.24 30.34
C ARG A 65 -8.37 11.09 30.74
N VAL A 66 -7.52 11.44 29.79
CA VAL A 66 -6.29 12.21 30.04
C VAL A 66 -6.56 13.71 30.15
N ARG A 67 -7.58 14.23 29.47
CA ARG A 67 -7.93 15.67 29.43
C ARG A 67 -7.91 16.37 30.80
N PRO A 68 -8.47 15.84 31.91
CA PRO A 68 -8.43 16.53 33.22
C PRO A 68 -7.02 16.65 33.78
N ARG A 69 -6.14 15.71 33.44
CA ARG A 69 -4.74 15.69 33.91
C ARG A 69 -3.85 16.70 33.17
N LEU A 70 -4.24 17.13 31.96
CA LEU A 70 -3.49 18.11 31.15
C LEU A 70 -3.51 19.50 31.76
N ARG A 71 -4.47 19.83 32.64
CA ARG A 71 -4.63 21.14 33.27
C ARG A 71 -3.61 21.47 34.37
N GLY A 72 -2.84 20.49 34.84
CA GLY A 72 -1.88 20.63 35.94
C GLY A 72 -0.47 20.13 35.65
N ILE A 73 -0.11 19.89 34.38
CA ILE A 73 1.13 19.21 34.03
C ILE A 73 2.29 20.20 33.91
N ARG A 74 3.39 19.92 34.63
CA ARG A 74 4.70 20.49 34.34
C ARG A 74 5.21 19.98 33.00
N HIS A 75 5.71 20.87 32.17
CA HIS A 75 6.28 20.53 30.86
C HIS A 75 7.44 19.53 31.04
N SER A 76 7.27 18.32 30.53
CA SER A 76 8.31 17.30 30.51
C SER A 76 8.37 16.67 29.12
N ALA A 77 9.55 16.16 28.74
CA ALA A 77 9.74 15.49 27.44
C ALA A 77 8.73 14.36 27.20
N VAL A 78 8.34 13.62 28.26
CA VAL A 78 7.36 12.53 28.18
C VAL A 78 5.96 13.03 27.87
N VAL A 79 5.60 14.22 28.38
CA VAL A 79 4.29 14.85 28.07
C VAL A 79 4.30 15.36 26.64
N ALA A 80 5.39 16.00 26.20
CA ALA A 80 5.53 16.45 24.83
C ALA A 80 5.44 15.28 23.82
N LEU A 81 6.13 14.17 24.09
CA LEU A 81 6.04 12.95 23.28
C LEU A 81 4.61 12.39 23.23
N SER A 82 3.92 12.33 24.37
CA SER A 82 2.54 11.85 24.43
C SER A 82 1.57 12.77 23.67
N ALA A 83 1.78 14.08 23.73
CA ALA A 83 0.98 15.06 22.98
C ALA A 83 1.24 14.94 21.47
N LEU A 84 2.50 14.83 21.06
CA LEU A 84 2.87 14.61 19.67
C LEU A 84 2.26 13.33 19.12
N LEU A 85 2.39 12.21 19.86
CA LEU A 85 1.77 10.94 19.47
C LEU A 85 0.25 11.09 19.29
N ALA A 86 -0.44 11.81 20.20
CA ALA A 86 -1.88 12.04 20.10
C ALA A 86 -2.23 12.87 18.84
N VAL A 87 -1.49 13.96 18.57
CA VAL A 87 -1.71 14.82 17.40
C VAL A 87 -1.50 14.06 16.11
N VAL A 88 -0.39 13.31 16.00
CA VAL A 88 -0.08 12.51 14.80
C VAL A 88 -1.12 11.40 14.59
N THR A 89 -1.57 10.75 15.68
CA THR A 89 -2.63 9.71 15.59
C THR A 89 -3.95 10.30 15.10
N VAL A 90 -4.36 11.47 15.61
CA VAL A 90 -5.56 12.18 15.14
C VAL A 90 -5.40 12.59 13.68
N GLY A 91 -4.23 13.10 13.29
CA GLY A 91 -3.91 13.43 11.90
C GLY A 91 -4.00 12.23 10.95
N ALA A 92 -3.43 11.08 11.35
CA ALA A 92 -3.53 9.84 10.60
C ALA A 92 -4.98 9.39 10.41
N PHE A 93 -5.79 9.47 11.47
CA PHE A 93 -7.21 9.14 11.38
C PHE A 93 -7.98 10.13 10.49
N ALA A 94 -7.79 11.44 10.69
CA ALA A 94 -8.46 12.48 9.93
C ALA A 94 -8.14 12.41 8.43
N SER A 95 -6.87 12.17 8.07
CA SER A 95 -6.45 11.99 6.67
C SER A 95 -7.08 10.74 6.03
N GLY A 96 -7.18 9.63 6.77
CA GLY A 96 -7.86 8.42 6.30
C GLY A 96 -9.35 8.63 6.07
N VAL A 97 -10.05 9.30 6.99
CA VAL A 97 -11.46 9.66 6.83
C VAL A 97 -11.65 10.62 5.65
N ALA A 98 -10.85 11.67 5.56
CA ALA A 98 -10.90 12.62 4.45
C ALA A 98 -10.71 11.91 3.10
N TRP A 99 -9.75 10.99 3.01
CA TRP A 99 -9.53 10.15 1.82
C TRP A 99 -10.77 9.34 1.44
N VAL A 100 -11.42 8.72 2.43
CA VAL A 100 -12.63 7.90 2.24
C VAL A 100 -13.78 8.72 1.65
N PHE A 101 -13.92 10.00 2.02
CA PHE A 101 -14.93 10.93 1.48
C PHE A 101 -14.47 11.66 0.21
N GLY A 102 -13.34 11.30 -0.35
CA GLY A 102 -12.92 11.83 -1.64
C GLY A 102 -12.10 13.11 -1.57
N ALA A 103 -11.69 13.56 -0.38
CA ALA A 103 -10.78 14.69 -0.29
C ALA A 103 -9.47 14.41 -1.04
N SER A 104 -8.94 15.42 -1.69
CA SER A 104 -7.61 15.42 -2.31
C SER A 104 -6.74 16.45 -1.61
N LEU A 105 -5.47 16.17 -1.55
CA LEU A 105 -4.44 17.09 -1.08
C LEU A 105 -3.25 16.88 -2.01
N ASP A 106 -2.78 17.96 -2.62
CA ASP A 106 -1.61 17.96 -3.46
C ASP A 106 -0.49 18.72 -2.74
N LEU A 107 0.58 17.99 -2.43
CA LEU A 107 1.80 18.51 -1.82
C LEU A 107 3.00 18.18 -2.74
N GLY A 108 2.86 18.48 -4.03
CA GLY A 108 3.81 18.08 -5.06
C GLY A 108 3.75 16.56 -5.31
N PRO A 109 4.83 15.80 -5.08
CA PRO A 109 4.82 14.35 -5.31
C PRO A 109 3.99 13.56 -4.27
N TRP A 110 3.45 14.22 -3.24
CA TRP A 110 2.76 13.59 -2.12
C TRP A 110 1.27 13.93 -2.10
N GLY A 111 0.43 12.90 -2.23
CA GLY A 111 -1.02 13.03 -2.07
C GLY A 111 -1.49 12.78 -0.64
N LEU A 112 -2.80 12.94 -0.39
CA LEU A 112 -3.41 12.71 0.92
C LEU A 112 -3.21 11.27 1.42
N LEU A 113 -3.23 10.27 0.54
CA LEU A 113 -2.99 8.88 0.92
C LEU A 113 -1.54 8.65 1.36
N ASN A 114 -0.56 9.28 0.69
CA ASN A 114 0.84 9.24 1.11
C ASN A 114 1.02 9.88 2.49
N LEU A 115 0.34 10.99 2.75
CA LEU A 115 0.32 11.62 4.08
C LEU A 115 -0.26 10.67 5.14
N HIS A 116 -1.38 9.99 4.84
CA HIS A 116 -1.97 9.00 5.74
C HIS A 116 -0.99 7.87 6.09
N ILE A 117 -0.33 7.30 5.08
CA ILE A 117 0.68 6.25 5.25
C ILE A 117 1.85 6.76 6.10
N GLY A 118 2.39 7.93 5.77
CA GLY A 118 3.50 8.56 6.48
C GLY A 118 3.17 8.81 7.95
N LEU A 119 1.99 9.38 8.24
CA LEU A 119 1.52 9.59 9.62
C LEU A 119 1.38 8.27 10.38
N GLY A 120 0.87 7.21 9.72
CA GLY A 120 0.76 5.87 10.31
C GLY A 120 2.13 5.30 10.72
N LEU A 121 3.16 5.46 9.87
CA LEU A 121 4.52 5.04 10.17
C LEU A 121 5.14 5.86 11.32
N VAL A 122 4.90 7.18 11.35
CA VAL A 122 5.33 8.06 12.45
C VAL A 122 4.66 7.67 13.77
N VAL A 123 3.34 7.33 13.75
CA VAL A 123 2.64 6.79 14.94
C VAL A 123 3.33 5.55 15.46
N ALA A 124 3.73 4.61 14.59
CA ALA A 124 4.41 3.38 15.00
C ALA A 124 5.75 3.68 15.70
N GLY A 125 6.58 4.58 15.11
CA GLY A 125 7.85 5.00 15.70
C GLY A 125 7.68 5.70 17.05
N LEU A 126 6.78 6.69 17.14
CA LEU A 126 6.49 7.41 18.37
C LEU A 126 5.92 6.49 19.46
N LEU A 127 5.04 5.55 19.07
CA LEU A 127 4.48 4.57 19.99
C LEU A 127 5.56 3.64 20.53
N ALA A 128 6.49 3.16 19.71
CA ALA A 128 7.60 2.33 20.16
C ALA A 128 8.43 3.05 21.25
N VAL A 129 8.80 4.33 21.03
CA VAL A 129 9.52 5.13 22.02
C VAL A 129 8.66 5.36 23.28
N HIS A 130 7.35 5.64 23.11
CA HIS A 130 6.44 5.85 24.24
C HIS A 130 6.29 4.60 25.11
N LEU A 131 6.26 3.41 24.50
CA LEU A 131 6.14 2.13 25.23
C LEU A 131 7.36 1.85 26.11
N LEU A 132 8.57 2.19 25.66
CA LEU A 132 9.79 1.99 26.45
C LEU A 132 9.73 2.70 27.82
N SER A 133 8.96 3.78 27.92
CA SER A 133 8.87 4.60 29.15
C SER A 133 7.60 4.34 29.99
N ARG A 134 6.55 3.76 29.42
CA ARG A 134 5.21 3.75 30.04
C ARG A 134 4.47 2.43 30.00
N PHE A 135 4.95 1.43 29.26
CA PHE A 135 4.19 0.20 29.07
C PHE A 135 4.14 -0.65 30.33
N ARG A 136 2.92 -1.05 30.70
CA ARG A 136 2.67 -2.05 31.75
C ARG A 136 1.78 -3.14 31.17
N LEU A 137 2.27 -4.36 31.18
CA LEU A 137 1.49 -5.51 30.72
C LEU A 137 0.18 -5.61 31.50
N PRO A 138 -0.97 -5.78 30.82
CA PRO A 138 -2.21 -6.11 31.51
C PRO A 138 -2.12 -7.51 32.11
N SER A 139 -2.73 -7.69 33.29
CA SER A 139 -2.86 -8.99 33.94
C SER A 139 -4.10 -9.73 33.42
N ARG A 140 -4.15 -11.07 33.61
CA ARG A 140 -5.34 -11.84 33.23
C ARG A 140 -6.61 -11.31 33.92
N ALA A 141 -6.51 -10.90 35.19
CA ALA A 141 -7.60 -10.33 35.96
C ALA A 141 -8.19 -9.05 35.33
N ASP A 142 -7.41 -8.31 34.54
CA ASP A 142 -7.89 -7.10 33.84
C ASP A 142 -8.91 -7.44 32.72
N PHE A 143 -8.90 -8.68 32.20
CA PHE A 143 -9.78 -9.15 31.12
C PHE A 143 -10.95 -10.00 31.62
N GLU A 144 -11.00 -10.34 32.90
CA GLU A 144 -12.06 -11.16 33.48
C GLU A 144 -13.37 -10.35 33.61
N GLY A 145 -14.33 -10.64 32.72
CA GLY A 145 -15.70 -10.15 32.84
C GLY A 145 -16.44 -10.05 31.52
N ARG A 146 -17.68 -10.59 31.48
CA ARG A 146 -18.64 -10.47 30.39
C ARG A 146 -18.81 -9.02 29.90
N ARG A 147 -18.66 -8.05 30.78
CA ARG A 147 -18.79 -6.61 30.47
C ARG A 147 -17.70 -6.10 29.52
N THR A 148 -16.46 -6.61 29.63
CA THR A 148 -15.37 -6.23 28.73
C THR A 148 -15.63 -6.79 27.33
N ALA A 149 -16.00 -8.06 27.20
CA ALA A 149 -16.36 -8.67 25.93
C ALA A 149 -17.52 -7.92 25.25
N LEU A 150 -18.61 -7.62 25.96
CA LEU A 150 -19.74 -6.88 25.42
C LEU A 150 -19.35 -5.47 24.88
N ARG A 151 -18.44 -4.78 25.57
CA ARG A 151 -17.95 -3.46 25.09
C ARG A 151 -17.17 -3.55 23.79
N TYR A 152 -16.30 -4.53 23.66
CA TYR A 152 -15.54 -4.74 22.43
C TYR A 152 -16.46 -5.17 21.29
N THR A 153 -17.39 -6.09 21.56
CA THR A 153 -18.41 -6.46 20.57
C THR A 153 -19.22 -5.23 20.13
N ALA A 154 -19.69 -4.42 21.06
CA ALA A 154 -20.42 -3.19 20.74
C ALA A 154 -19.55 -2.19 19.93
N ALA A 155 -18.27 -2.05 20.25
CA ALA A 155 -17.36 -1.18 19.49
C ALA A 155 -17.14 -1.69 18.06
N VAL A 156 -17.00 -3.01 17.87
CA VAL A 156 -16.87 -3.62 16.54
C VAL A 156 -18.16 -3.45 15.75
N VAL A 157 -19.34 -3.72 16.36
CA VAL A 157 -20.64 -3.55 15.70
C VAL A 157 -20.87 -2.07 15.33
N ALA A 158 -20.57 -1.14 16.23
CA ALA A 158 -20.68 0.30 15.94
C ALA A 158 -19.71 0.70 14.81
N GLY A 159 -18.48 0.22 14.83
CA GLY A 159 -17.51 0.44 13.75
C GLY A 159 -18.01 -0.10 12.40
N ALA A 160 -18.56 -1.31 12.39
CA ALA A 160 -19.15 -1.90 11.18
C ALA A 160 -20.35 -1.09 10.66
N ALA A 161 -21.21 -0.62 11.55
CA ALA A 161 -22.34 0.24 11.19
C ALA A 161 -21.88 1.58 10.59
N VAL A 162 -20.87 2.22 11.19
CA VAL A 162 -20.27 3.45 10.66
C VAL A 162 -19.60 3.20 9.31
N TYR A 163 -18.91 2.07 9.16
CA TYR A 163 -18.28 1.69 7.89
C TYR A 163 -19.32 1.52 6.77
N GLN A 164 -20.44 0.85 7.05
CA GLN A 164 -21.53 0.70 6.08
C GLN A 164 -22.22 2.05 5.78
N LEU A 165 -22.49 2.84 6.81
CA LEU A 165 -23.10 4.16 6.67
C LEU A 165 -22.23 5.08 5.79
N GLN A 166 -20.92 4.99 5.89
CA GLN A 166 -19.98 5.77 5.07
C GLN A 166 -20.20 5.53 3.57
N GLY A 167 -20.40 4.28 3.13
CA GLY A 167 -20.71 3.98 1.72
C GLY A 167 -22.03 4.62 1.28
N THR A 168 -23.08 4.50 2.12
CA THR A 168 -24.39 5.14 1.86
C THR A 168 -24.28 6.66 1.78
N VAL A 169 -23.52 7.28 2.69
CA VAL A 169 -23.31 8.74 2.70
C VAL A 169 -22.55 9.19 1.47
N ASN A 170 -21.48 8.47 1.08
CA ASN A 170 -20.75 8.78 -0.13
C ASN A 170 -21.64 8.74 -1.37
N GLY A 171 -22.47 7.70 -1.51
CA GLY A 171 -23.41 7.59 -2.63
C GLY A 171 -24.49 8.68 -2.62
N ALA A 172 -25.07 8.98 -1.44
CA ALA A 172 -26.12 9.99 -1.31
C ALA A 172 -25.63 11.43 -1.52
N LEU A 173 -24.36 11.71 -1.21
CA LEU A 173 -23.73 13.01 -1.39
C LEU A 173 -22.89 13.11 -2.67
N GLU A 174 -22.89 12.05 -3.47
CA GLU A 174 -22.10 11.96 -4.73
C GLU A 174 -20.65 12.42 -4.55
N THR A 175 -20.04 12.02 -3.41
CA THR A 175 -18.66 12.39 -3.15
C THR A 175 -17.70 11.65 -4.09
N ALA A 176 -16.53 12.22 -4.35
CA ALA A 176 -15.48 11.54 -5.12
C ALA A 176 -14.98 10.23 -4.46
N GLY A 177 -15.41 9.94 -3.23
CA GLY A 177 -15.16 8.66 -2.54
C GLY A 177 -16.14 7.54 -2.91
N ALA A 178 -17.24 7.82 -3.65
CA ALA A 178 -18.25 6.85 -3.99
C ALA A 178 -17.75 5.81 -5.02
N GLU A 179 -16.95 6.25 -6.00
CA GLU A 179 -16.51 5.46 -7.16
C GLU A 179 -15.09 4.86 -7.02
N ARG A 180 -14.61 4.72 -5.79
CA ARG A 180 -13.28 4.14 -5.57
C ARG A 180 -13.30 2.61 -5.64
N ARG A 181 -12.17 2.05 -6.05
CA ARG A 181 -11.93 0.60 -5.95
C ARG A 181 -11.89 0.15 -4.47
N PHE A 182 -11.93 -1.18 -4.25
CA PHE A 182 -11.75 -1.78 -2.91
C PHE A 182 -10.42 -1.36 -2.24
N THR A 183 -9.40 -0.99 -3.02
CA THR A 183 -8.09 -0.48 -2.55
C THR A 183 -8.15 0.95 -2.05
N GLY A 184 -9.26 1.65 -2.26
CA GLY A 184 -9.42 3.07 -2.01
C GLY A 184 -8.93 3.97 -3.13
N SER A 185 -8.34 3.41 -4.19
CA SER A 185 -7.86 4.15 -5.36
C SER A 185 -9.02 4.65 -6.22
N ARG A 186 -8.83 5.80 -6.84
CA ARG A 186 -9.79 6.44 -7.78
C ARG A 186 -9.31 6.29 -9.20
N GLU A 187 -10.26 6.20 -10.10
CA GLU A 187 -9.98 6.17 -11.53
C GLU A 187 -9.29 7.48 -11.96
N THR A 188 -8.28 7.34 -12.86
CA THR A 188 -7.59 8.49 -13.45
C THR A 188 -6.92 8.07 -14.75
N GLY A 189 -7.42 8.57 -15.88
CA GLY A 189 -6.80 8.44 -17.20
C GLY A 189 -6.89 7.06 -17.81
N SER A 190 -7.93 6.27 -17.51
CA SER A 190 -8.17 5.00 -18.19
C SER A 190 -8.52 5.20 -19.66
N ASP A 191 -8.09 4.28 -20.51
CA ASP A 191 -8.35 4.27 -21.96
C ASP A 191 -7.91 5.59 -22.68
N ASP A 192 -6.90 6.28 -22.14
CA ASP A 192 -6.41 7.57 -22.66
C ASP A 192 -4.87 7.59 -22.77
N GLY A 193 -4.30 6.55 -23.34
CA GLY A 193 -2.88 6.41 -23.60
C GLY A 193 -2.02 6.74 -22.37
N ASN A 194 -1.09 7.67 -22.55
CA ASN A 194 -0.19 8.13 -21.49
C ASN A 194 -0.79 9.19 -20.55
N ALA A 195 -2.12 9.36 -20.47
CA ALA A 195 -2.74 10.40 -19.65
C ALA A 195 -2.79 10.08 -18.13
N PHE A 196 -2.55 8.83 -17.72
CA PHE A 196 -2.52 8.47 -16.31
C PHE A 196 -1.31 9.06 -15.57
N PRO A 197 -1.38 9.26 -14.23
CA PRO A 197 -0.32 9.95 -13.50
C PRO A 197 1.02 9.21 -13.52
N VAL A 198 2.10 9.94 -13.75
CA VAL A 198 3.45 9.42 -13.54
C VAL A 198 3.76 9.40 -12.05
N THR A 199 4.06 8.23 -11.51
CA THR A 199 4.51 8.05 -10.13
C THR A 199 5.81 7.26 -10.12
N SER A 200 6.86 7.84 -9.56
CA SER A 200 8.14 7.18 -9.35
C SER A 200 8.56 7.30 -7.89
N TRP A 201 9.48 6.46 -7.45
CA TRP A 201 10.16 6.66 -6.17
C TRP A 201 11.04 7.92 -6.27
N VAL A 202 11.29 8.59 -5.15
CA VAL A 202 11.90 9.93 -5.10
C VAL A 202 13.22 10.05 -5.90
N ALA A 203 14.02 8.98 -5.92
CA ALA A 203 15.29 8.94 -6.65
C ALA A 203 15.23 8.11 -7.94
N ASP A 204 14.09 7.53 -8.28
CA ASP A 204 13.92 6.63 -9.42
C ASP A 204 13.40 7.40 -10.64
N ASP A 205 14.29 8.23 -11.20
CA ASP A 205 14.01 9.10 -12.35
C ASP A 205 15.28 9.13 -13.24
N PRO A 206 15.50 8.09 -14.07
CA PRO A 206 16.66 8.02 -14.96
C PRO A 206 16.56 9.05 -16.09
N ASP A 207 17.70 9.37 -16.69
CA ASP A 207 17.71 10.06 -17.98
C ASP A 207 16.95 9.24 -19.04
N PRO A 208 16.40 9.88 -20.09
CA PRO A 208 15.76 9.17 -21.18
C PRO A 208 16.64 8.08 -21.77
N VAL A 209 16.09 6.86 -21.83
CA VAL A 209 16.81 5.69 -22.34
C VAL A 209 16.92 5.78 -23.86
N ASP A 210 18.15 5.71 -24.38
CA ASP A 210 18.41 5.60 -25.80
C ASP A 210 18.16 4.16 -26.24
N VAL A 211 17.23 3.95 -27.16
CA VAL A 211 16.85 2.61 -27.64
C VAL A 211 17.88 1.98 -28.56
N ASP A 212 18.72 2.81 -29.21
CA ASP A 212 19.75 2.30 -30.12
C ASP A 212 20.86 1.57 -29.34
N ASP A 213 21.09 1.95 -28.08
CA ASP A 213 22.06 1.33 -27.17
C ASP A 213 21.41 0.38 -26.13
N TRP A 214 20.06 0.37 -26.04
CA TRP A 214 19.36 -0.41 -25.05
C TRP A 214 19.11 -1.85 -25.52
N THR A 215 19.22 -2.79 -24.59
CA THR A 215 18.87 -4.21 -24.81
C THR A 215 18.13 -4.77 -23.62
N LEU A 216 17.30 -5.78 -23.85
CA LEU A 216 16.70 -6.63 -22.86
C LEU A 216 17.53 -7.90 -22.71
N GLU A 217 18.11 -8.12 -21.52
CA GLU A 217 18.78 -9.40 -21.19
C GLU A 217 17.77 -10.34 -20.54
N VAL A 218 17.59 -11.54 -21.13
CA VAL A 218 16.77 -12.61 -20.55
C VAL A 218 17.67 -13.80 -20.25
N GLY A 219 17.81 -14.14 -18.96
CA GLY A 219 18.77 -15.17 -18.56
C GLY A 219 18.57 -15.73 -17.14
N GLY A 220 19.63 -16.24 -16.55
CA GLY A 220 19.62 -16.85 -15.22
C GLY A 220 19.53 -18.37 -15.27
N ALA A 221 18.57 -19.00 -14.58
CA ALA A 221 18.35 -20.44 -14.59
C ALA A 221 17.56 -20.87 -15.84
N VAL A 222 18.14 -20.71 -17.02
CA VAL A 222 17.59 -21.04 -18.34
C VAL A 222 18.61 -21.80 -19.18
N ALA A 223 18.14 -22.56 -20.17
CA ALA A 223 19.01 -23.27 -21.09
C ALA A 223 19.59 -22.35 -22.18
N GLU A 224 18.78 -21.44 -22.70
CA GLU A 224 19.12 -20.59 -23.85
C GLU A 224 18.92 -19.10 -23.49
N PRO A 225 19.89 -18.42 -22.84
CA PRO A 225 19.78 -17.00 -22.57
C PRO A 225 19.81 -16.20 -23.89
N VAL A 226 18.99 -15.12 -23.92
CA VAL A 226 18.87 -14.26 -25.09
C VAL A 226 19.06 -12.78 -24.71
N THR A 227 19.54 -12.00 -25.67
CA THR A 227 19.58 -10.54 -25.59
C THR A 227 18.81 -10.00 -26.78
N LEU A 228 17.83 -9.13 -26.54
CA LEU A 228 16.93 -8.56 -27.53
C LEU A 228 17.14 -7.05 -27.60
N THR A 229 17.23 -6.51 -28.79
CA THR A 229 17.14 -5.07 -29.05
C THR A 229 15.69 -4.61 -29.00
N TYR A 230 15.46 -3.30 -28.96
CA TYR A 230 14.08 -2.75 -28.95
C TYR A 230 13.27 -3.18 -30.18
N ASP A 231 13.90 -3.20 -31.36
CA ASP A 231 13.23 -3.58 -32.62
C ASP A 231 12.93 -5.09 -32.72
N GLU A 232 13.63 -5.91 -31.95
CA GLU A 232 13.37 -7.36 -31.85
C GLU A 232 12.29 -7.70 -30.84
N LEU A 233 11.88 -6.74 -29.99
CA LEU A 233 10.71 -6.89 -29.14
C LEU A 233 9.44 -6.77 -29.99
N GLY A 234 8.65 -7.82 -30.04
CA GLY A 234 7.31 -7.77 -30.63
C GLY A 234 6.38 -6.86 -29.81
N ASP A 235 5.32 -6.33 -30.46
CA ASP A 235 4.18 -5.68 -29.80
C ASP A 235 2.85 -6.38 -30.16
N ASP A 236 2.95 -7.65 -30.57
CA ASP A 236 1.82 -8.46 -31.04
C ASP A 236 0.92 -8.99 -29.92
N ASP A 237 1.44 -9.06 -28.70
CA ASP A 237 0.67 -9.49 -27.53
C ASP A 237 -0.04 -8.31 -26.87
N GLU A 238 -1.32 -8.50 -26.53
CA GLU A 238 -2.14 -7.50 -25.88
C GLU A 238 -2.71 -8.01 -24.56
N ARG A 239 -2.83 -7.09 -23.59
CA ARG A 239 -3.41 -7.41 -22.28
C ARG A 239 -4.14 -6.22 -21.67
N ARG A 240 -5.45 -6.39 -21.50
CA ARG A 240 -6.24 -5.47 -20.67
C ARG A 240 -5.89 -5.65 -19.21
N ALA A 241 -5.42 -4.60 -18.56
CA ALA A 241 -5.01 -4.68 -17.15
C ALA A 241 -5.14 -3.35 -16.41
N VAL A 242 -5.45 -3.46 -15.11
CA VAL A 242 -5.57 -2.33 -14.19
C VAL A 242 -4.25 -2.11 -13.47
N LEU A 243 -3.66 -0.95 -13.67
CA LEU A 243 -2.57 -0.42 -12.87
C LEU A 243 -3.15 0.29 -11.63
N ASP A 244 -2.98 -0.29 -10.47
CA ASP A 244 -3.50 0.25 -9.20
C ASP A 244 -2.36 0.77 -8.33
N CYS A 245 -2.15 2.08 -8.33
CA CYS A 245 -1.05 2.76 -7.65
C CYS A 245 -1.30 2.89 -6.15
N THR A 246 -0.24 2.73 -5.35
CA THR A 246 -0.30 2.95 -3.89
C THR A 246 -0.43 4.43 -3.51
N SER A 247 -0.28 5.35 -4.47
CA SER A 247 -0.57 6.78 -4.28
C SER A 247 -2.06 7.10 -4.32
N GLY A 248 -2.93 6.12 -4.63
CA GLY A 248 -4.38 6.26 -4.50
C GLY A 248 -5.13 6.53 -5.81
N TRP A 249 -4.54 6.26 -6.94
CA TRP A 249 -5.19 6.25 -8.23
C TRP A 249 -5.07 4.87 -8.89
N TYR A 250 -5.97 4.59 -9.81
CA TYR A 250 -5.86 3.45 -10.72
C TYR A 250 -6.24 3.87 -12.13
N SER A 251 -5.73 3.14 -13.11
CA SER A 251 -6.11 3.30 -14.49
C SER A 251 -6.14 1.93 -15.18
N GLU A 252 -7.03 1.75 -16.12
CA GLU A 252 -7.22 0.52 -16.87
C GLU A 252 -6.91 0.79 -18.34
N HIS A 253 -6.06 -0.05 -18.94
CA HIS A 253 -5.57 0.16 -20.30
C HIS A 253 -5.42 -1.17 -21.04
N ASP A 254 -5.40 -1.09 -22.35
CA ASP A 254 -4.92 -2.12 -23.26
C ASP A 254 -3.41 -1.95 -23.46
N TRP A 255 -2.63 -2.85 -22.84
CA TRP A 255 -1.17 -2.86 -22.87
C TRP A 255 -0.69 -3.76 -24.01
N GLN A 256 0.23 -3.30 -24.84
CA GLN A 256 0.78 -4.04 -25.95
C GLN A 256 2.30 -4.20 -25.81
N GLY A 257 2.80 -5.37 -26.22
CA GLY A 257 4.22 -5.71 -26.08
C GLY A 257 4.48 -7.19 -26.26
N VAL A 258 5.39 -7.74 -25.48
CA VAL A 258 5.76 -9.17 -25.54
C VAL A 258 5.31 -9.90 -24.26
N SER A 259 4.65 -11.05 -24.44
CA SER A 259 4.25 -11.92 -23.34
C SER A 259 5.49 -12.48 -22.61
N VAL A 260 5.47 -12.42 -21.28
CA VAL A 260 6.50 -13.07 -20.48
C VAL A 260 6.44 -14.59 -20.65
N ASP A 261 5.28 -15.17 -20.95
CA ASP A 261 5.12 -16.59 -21.25
C ASP A 261 5.92 -16.99 -22.49
N SER A 262 5.76 -16.25 -23.60
CA SER A 262 6.50 -16.47 -24.84
C SER A 262 8.01 -16.32 -24.65
N LEU A 263 8.45 -15.33 -23.87
CA LEU A 263 9.88 -15.16 -23.54
C LEU A 263 10.42 -16.33 -22.71
N LEU A 264 9.66 -16.81 -21.72
CA LEU A 264 10.07 -17.95 -20.91
C LEU A 264 10.15 -19.23 -21.74
N ASP A 265 9.20 -19.45 -22.65
CA ASP A 265 9.23 -20.61 -23.55
C ASP A 265 10.45 -20.58 -24.50
N ALA A 266 10.84 -19.38 -24.95
CA ALA A 266 12.01 -19.20 -25.82
C ALA A 266 13.36 -19.47 -25.13
N VAL A 267 13.44 -19.25 -23.80
CA VAL A 267 14.71 -19.40 -23.05
C VAL A 267 14.84 -20.73 -22.30
N ASP A 268 13.80 -21.57 -22.32
CA ASP A 268 13.73 -22.90 -21.68
C ASP A 268 14.18 -22.88 -20.20
N PRO A 269 13.31 -22.45 -19.27
CA PRO A 269 13.63 -22.39 -17.84
C PRO A 269 13.98 -23.76 -17.26
N ALA A 270 15.00 -23.82 -16.42
CA ALA A 270 15.38 -25.05 -15.70
C ALA A 270 14.19 -25.55 -14.83
N GLU A 271 14.06 -26.87 -14.67
CA GLU A 271 12.94 -27.50 -13.94
C GLU A 271 12.76 -26.96 -12.52
N GLU A 272 13.84 -26.62 -11.84
CA GLU A 272 13.83 -26.07 -10.49
C GLU A 272 13.61 -24.54 -10.44
N ALA A 273 13.45 -23.86 -11.58
CA ALA A 273 13.13 -22.44 -11.63
C ALA A 273 11.76 -22.18 -11.02
N SER A 274 11.67 -21.18 -10.14
CA SER A 274 10.44 -20.89 -9.39
C SER A 274 10.08 -19.40 -9.37
N TRP A 275 11.01 -18.52 -9.78
CA TRP A 275 10.85 -17.08 -9.74
C TRP A 275 11.40 -16.41 -10.99
N VAL A 276 10.80 -15.30 -11.37
CA VAL A 276 11.29 -14.39 -12.41
C VAL A 276 11.46 -13.01 -11.78
N SER A 277 12.66 -12.46 -11.86
CA SER A 277 13.00 -11.11 -11.40
C SER A 277 13.12 -10.19 -12.61
N PHE A 278 12.45 -9.02 -12.52
CA PHE A 278 12.49 -7.95 -13.50
C PHE A 278 13.28 -6.80 -12.92
N ARG A 279 14.29 -6.31 -13.63
CA ARG A 279 15.16 -5.24 -13.17
C ARG A 279 15.16 -4.07 -14.14
N SER A 280 15.12 -2.88 -13.56
CA SER A 280 15.19 -1.59 -14.22
C SER A 280 16.63 -1.13 -14.45
N VAL A 281 16.85 -0.26 -15.43
CA VAL A 281 18.12 0.48 -15.63
C VAL A 281 18.57 1.25 -14.37
N THR A 282 17.64 1.61 -13.48
CA THR A 282 17.93 2.27 -12.19
C THR A 282 18.36 1.30 -11.08
N GLY A 283 18.30 -0.01 -11.36
CA GLY A 283 18.51 -1.07 -10.38
C GLY A 283 17.29 -1.39 -9.53
N TYR A 284 16.15 -0.66 -9.71
CA TYR A 284 14.86 -1.08 -9.14
C TYR A 284 14.48 -2.46 -9.67
N ARG A 285 13.87 -3.30 -8.84
CA ARG A 285 13.53 -4.66 -9.24
C ARG A 285 12.40 -5.24 -8.45
N TRP A 286 11.70 -6.19 -9.07
CA TRP A 286 10.65 -6.97 -8.45
C TRP A 286 10.59 -8.38 -8.99
N SER A 287 10.30 -9.35 -8.11
CA SER A 287 10.22 -10.77 -8.49
C SER A 287 8.78 -11.27 -8.40
N LEU A 288 8.37 -12.05 -9.39
CA LEU A 288 7.12 -12.79 -9.43
C LEU A 288 7.40 -14.30 -9.36
N PRO A 289 6.51 -15.10 -8.70
CA PRO A 289 6.52 -16.54 -8.92
C PRO A 289 6.40 -16.83 -10.42
N ILE A 290 7.08 -17.85 -10.94
CA ILE A 290 7.16 -18.13 -12.38
C ILE A 290 5.76 -18.31 -13.01
N GLU A 291 4.85 -19.01 -12.32
CA GLU A 291 3.47 -19.20 -12.76
C GLU A 291 2.69 -17.87 -12.87
N GLU A 292 3.01 -16.91 -12.03
CA GLU A 292 2.41 -15.59 -12.09
C GLU A 292 3.08 -14.72 -13.16
N ALA A 293 4.38 -14.87 -13.34
CA ALA A 293 5.16 -14.17 -14.36
C ALA A 293 4.68 -14.53 -15.78
N ARG A 294 4.31 -15.80 -16.03
CA ARG A 294 3.68 -16.22 -17.30
C ARG A 294 2.41 -15.42 -17.63
N GLY A 295 1.67 -14.96 -16.63
CA GLY A 295 0.53 -14.09 -16.80
C GLY A 295 0.86 -12.60 -16.96
N ALA A 296 2.11 -12.21 -17.01
CA ALA A 296 2.55 -10.82 -17.17
C ALA A 296 2.88 -10.49 -18.62
N LEU A 297 2.98 -9.19 -18.91
CA LEU A 297 3.39 -8.66 -20.21
C LEU A 297 4.54 -7.66 -19.99
N LEU A 298 5.48 -7.62 -20.90
CA LEU A 298 6.46 -6.54 -21.01
C LEU A 298 5.98 -5.58 -22.09
N ALA A 299 5.41 -4.45 -21.66
CA ALA A 299 4.75 -3.50 -22.56
C ALA A 299 5.73 -2.48 -23.13
N THR A 300 5.57 -2.21 -24.43
CA THR A 300 6.19 -1.13 -25.19
C THR A 300 5.20 -0.01 -25.49
N ARG A 301 3.88 -0.33 -25.42
CA ARG A 301 2.77 0.57 -25.76
C ARG A 301 1.62 0.48 -24.75
N VAL A 302 0.78 1.51 -24.73
CA VAL A 302 -0.45 1.61 -23.93
C VAL A 302 -1.52 2.28 -24.79
N ASP A 303 -2.70 1.65 -24.95
CA ASP A 303 -3.82 2.13 -25.78
C ASP A 303 -3.34 2.63 -27.16
N ASP A 304 -2.60 1.80 -27.88
CA ASP A 304 -1.98 2.09 -29.18
C ASP A 304 -0.92 3.21 -29.20
N GLU A 305 -0.61 3.84 -28.07
CA GLU A 305 0.45 4.83 -27.97
C GLU A 305 1.75 4.20 -27.46
N ARG A 306 2.90 4.63 -27.99
CA ARG A 306 4.20 4.30 -27.43
C ARG A 306 4.28 4.81 -26.00
N LEU A 307 4.78 3.99 -25.08
CA LEU A 307 5.00 4.43 -23.69
C LEU A 307 5.83 5.71 -23.63
N SER A 308 5.41 6.67 -22.81
CA SER A 308 6.27 7.80 -22.50
C SER A 308 7.41 7.37 -21.56
N HIS A 309 8.48 8.15 -21.53
CA HIS A 309 9.60 7.90 -20.62
C HIS A 309 9.13 7.75 -19.16
N GLY A 310 8.31 8.68 -18.67
CA GLY A 310 7.78 8.65 -17.30
C GLY A 310 6.91 7.42 -16.99
N HIS A 311 6.32 6.80 -18.02
CA HIS A 311 5.52 5.58 -17.90
C HIS A 311 6.35 4.29 -18.05
N GLY A 312 7.65 4.40 -18.32
CA GLY A 312 8.58 3.25 -18.31
C GLY A 312 9.12 2.85 -19.67
N PHE A 313 9.05 3.73 -20.70
CA PHE A 313 9.73 3.49 -21.97
C PHE A 313 11.22 3.22 -21.73
N PRO A 314 11.88 2.25 -22.42
CA PRO A 314 11.37 1.48 -23.57
C PRO A 314 10.48 0.29 -23.19
N LEU A 315 10.57 -0.25 -21.96
CA LEU A 315 9.90 -1.48 -21.58
C LEU A 315 9.40 -1.44 -20.15
N ARG A 316 8.13 -1.81 -19.95
CA ARG A 316 7.47 -1.81 -18.63
C ARG A 316 6.87 -3.16 -18.31
N LEU A 317 7.08 -3.66 -17.09
CA LEU A 317 6.37 -4.82 -16.58
C LEU A 317 4.90 -4.46 -16.30
N VAL A 318 3.98 -5.19 -16.91
CA VAL A 318 2.54 -5.23 -16.63
C VAL A 318 2.26 -6.51 -15.85
N ALA A 319 1.91 -6.38 -14.57
CA ALA A 319 1.71 -7.50 -13.65
C ALA A 319 0.28 -7.45 -13.05
N PRO A 320 -0.75 -8.03 -13.72
CA PRO A 320 -2.14 -7.97 -13.30
C PRO A 320 -2.36 -8.47 -11.87
N GLY A 321 -3.12 -7.71 -11.08
CA GLY A 321 -3.38 -8.02 -9.68
C GLY A 321 -2.25 -7.66 -8.69
N ARG A 322 -1.17 -7.08 -9.17
CA ARG A 322 -0.11 -6.47 -8.36
C ARG A 322 -0.36 -4.96 -8.22
N ARG A 323 0.18 -4.38 -7.15
CA ARG A 323 0.12 -2.91 -6.94
C ARG A 323 1.15 -2.22 -7.81
N GLY A 324 0.92 -0.96 -8.16
CA GLY A 324 1.71 -0.22 -9.14
C GLY A 324 3.22 -0.19 -8.91
N PHE A 325 3.68 -0.16 -7.64
CA PHE A 325 5.12 -0.21 -7.35
C PHE A 325 5.78 -1.57 -7.71
N GLN A 326 4.99 -2.61 -7.96
CA GLN A 326 5.47 -3.92 -8.40
C GLN A 326 5.54 -4.03 -9.93
N TRP A 327 5.10 -3.01 -10.65
CA TRP A 327 5.17 -2.90 -12.10
C TRP A 327 6.43 -2.13 -12.49
N VAL A 328 7.54 -2.87 -12.66
CA VAL A 328 8.86 -2.30 -12.92
C VAL A 328 8.85 -1.50 -14.22
N LYS A 329 9.36 -0.26 -14.20
CA LYS A 329 9.58 0.60 -15.35
C LYS A 329 11.02 0.45 -15.86
N TRP A 330 11.25 0.82 -17.13
CA TRP A 330 12.59 0.83 -17.73
C TRP A 330 13.30 -0.51 -17.55
N VAL A 331 12.58 -1.62 -17.84
CA VAL A 331 13.12 -2.97 -17.65
C VAL A 331 14.27 -3.21 -18.62
N GLU A 332 15.42 -3.66 -18.12
CA GLU A 332 16.62 -4.03 -18.88
C GLU A 332 17.00 -5.52 -18.71
N GLU A 333 16.54 -6.16 -17.62
CA GLU A 333 16.89 -7.54 -17.32
C GLU A 333 15.65 -8.32 -16.84
N VAL A 334 15.47 -9.53 -17.39
CA VAL A 334 14.55 -10.57 -16.92
C VAL A 334 15.38 -11.77 -16.50
N ARG A 335 15.36 -12.08 -15.23
CA ARG A 335 16.19 -13.14 -14.66
C ARG A 335 15.38 -14.25 -14.04
N VAL A 336 15.47 -15.43 -14.61
CA VAL A 336 14.87 -16.65 -14.06
C VAL A 336 15.72 -17.17 -12.91
N THR A 337 15.10 -17.51 -11.77
CA THR A 337 15.82 -17.91 -10.57
C THR A 337 15.10 -19.02 -9.82
N ARG A 338 15.85 -19.78 -9.01
CA ARG A 338 15.30 -20.82 -8.11
C ARG A 338 14.70 -20.25 -6.84
N ARG A 339 15.08 -19.03 -6.45
CA ARG A 339 14.66 -18.37 -5.21
C ARG A 339 14.32 -16.91 -5.48
N ARG A 340 13.41 -16.38 -4.70
CA ARG A 340 13.06 -14.96 -4.73
C ARG A 340 14.28 -14.07 -4.46
N ASP A 341 14.44 -13.00 -5.21
CA ASP A 341 15.44 -11.98 -4.91
C ASP A 341 14.99 -11.14 -3.70
N HIS A 342 15.56 -11.41 -2.53
CA HIS A 342 15.24 -10.67 -1.32
C HIS A 342 15.76 -9.23 -1.31
N ALA A 343 16.70 -8.89 -2.21
CA ALA A 343 17.21 -7.53 -2.32
C ALA A 343 16.21 -6.57 -2.96
N GLU A 344 15.14 -7.07 -3.58
CA GLU A 344 14.01 -6.24 -4.04
C GLU A 344 13.38 -5.39 -2.92
N ARG A 345 13.43 -5.87 -1.65
CA ARG A 345 12.87 -5.16 -0.50
C ARG A 345 13.60 -3.86 -0.16
N VAL A 346 14.88 -3.79 -0.51
CA VAL A 346 15.70 -2.59 -0.30
C VAL A 346 15.89 -1.81 -1.60
N ALA A 347 15.60 -2.41 -2.76
CA ALA A 347 15.76 -1.78 -4.06
C ALA A 347 14.98 -0.46 -4.15
N ILE A 348 13.78 -0.41 -3.56
CA ILE A 348 12.94 0.80 -3.51
C ILE A 348 13.63 1.99 -2.79
N PHE A 349 14.61 1.73 -1.91
CA PHE A 349 15.31 2.80 -1.17
C PHE A 349 16.64 3.19 -1.80
N VAL A 350 17.16 2.39 -2.72
CA VAL A 350 18.50 2.56 -3.29
C VAL A 350 18.50 2.70 -4.83
N SER A 351 17.35 2.50 -5.49
CA SER A 351 17.21 2.75 -6.92
C SER A 351 17.45 4.22 -7.26
N GLY A 352 18.11 4.47 -8.38
CA GLY A 352 18.45 5.82 -8.81
C GLY A 352 19.57 6.52 -8.04
N LEU A 353 20.18 5.87 -7.04
CA LEU A 353 21.31 6.42 -6.27
C LEU A 353 22.69 6.05 -6.86
N ARG A 354 22.76 5.60 -8.11
CA ARG A 354 24.01 5.23 -8.79
C ARG A 354 24.64 6.38 -9.52
#